data_78a108c675acbc33e676043244e84406
#
_entry.id   78a108c675acbc33e676043244e84406
#
_cell.length_a   1.000
_cell.length_b   1.000
_cell.length_c   1.000
_cell.angle_alpha   90.00
_cell.angle_beta   90.00
_cell.angle_gamma   90.00
#
_symmetry.space_group_name_H-M   'P 1'
#
loop_
_entity.id
_entity.type
_entity.pdbx_description
1 polymer ?
#
loop_
_entity_poly.entity_id
_entity_poly.type
_entity_poly.pdbx_seq_one_letter_code
_entity_poly.pdbx_strand_id
1 'polypeptide(L)'
;MVCETAQTWTPEPHNTEMTIKVTGKNIDLGESLRAYALNRVDTALDKFSGRSLSGQISLEKNHDGFFTHCSIHLSSGLDVQSTGSGADAYGSVDSALERLEKRLRRYKRRLKSHGQGVDGSAQLYESAGIDYVIDAEQAADAVSGEGAPAVIAERPARVRAMSVSDAVMQMDLADQTFLVFRNASHGGINVVYRRPDGNIGWIDPSGTAADAKP
;
A
#
# COMPACT_ATOMS: atom_id res chain seq x y z
N MET A 1 -0.48 2.50 -62.13
CA MET A 1 -1.21 1.45 -61.46
C MET A 1 -0.34 0.99 -60.30
N VAL A 2 -0.44 1.63 -59.16
CA VAL A 2 0.37 1.36 -57.97
C VAL A 2 -0.61 0.83 -56.92
N CYS A 3 -0.41 -0.43 -56.57
CA CYS A 3 -1.20 -1.14 -55.58
C CYS A 3 -0.68 -0.74 -54.20
N GLU A 4 -1.50 0.03 -53.47
CA GLU A 4 -1.27 0.45 -52.08
C GLU A 4 -1.68 -0.70 -51.18
N THR A 5 -0.69 -1.35 -50.60
CA THR A 5 -0.89 -2.41 -49.61
C THR A 5 -1.32 -1.77 -48.31
N ALA A 6 -2.59 -1.94 -47.95
CA ALA A 6 -3.10 -1.59 -46.63
C ALA A 6 -2.38 -2.40 -45.55
N GLN A 7 -1.56 -1.73 -44.76
CA GLN A 7 -1.03 -2.28 -43.53
C GLN A 7 -2.15 -2.37 -42.50
N THR A 8 -2.62 -3.59 -42.27
CA THR A 8 -3.49 -3.89 -41.14
C THR A 8 -2.71 -3.71 -39.86
N TRP A 9 -2.99 -2.64 -39.12
CA TRP A 9 -2.53 -2.43 -37.76
C TRP A 9 -3.15 -3.52 -36.87
N THR A 10 -2.35 -4.48 -36.45
CA THR A 10 -2.70 -5.42 -35.37
C THR A 10 -2.27 -4.76 -34.07
N PRO A 11 -3.22 -4.51 -33.12
CA PRO A 11 -2.82 -4.05 -31.80
C PRO A 11 -1.96 -5.13 -31.14
N GLU A 12 -0.73 -4.76 -30.78
CA GLU A 12 0.14 -5.56 -29.95
C GLU A 12 -0.61 -5.88 -28.65
N PRO A 13 -0.53 -7.10 -28.12
CA PRO A 13 -1.07 -7.40 -26.81
C PRO A 13 -0.38 -6.50 -25.81
N HIS A 14 -1.14 -5.68 -25.10
CA HIS A 14 -0.64 -4.90 -23.99
C HIS A 14 0.04 -5.84 -23.00
N ASN A 15 1.32 -5.94 -23.15
CA ASN A 15 2.17 -6.64 -22.20
C ASN A 15 2.07 -5.87 -20.89
N THR A 16 1.26 -6.37 -19.99
CA THR A 16 1.13 -5.82 -18.62
C THR A 16 2.43 -6.16 -17.93
N GLU A 17 3.40 -5.24 -17.98
CA GLU A 17 4.71 -5.42 -17.36
C GLU A 17 4.52 -5.50 -15.84
N MET A 18 4.56 -6.71 -15.33
CA MET A 18 4.64 -6.96 -13.90
C MET A 18 6.10 -6.87 -13.49
N THR A 19 6.49 -5.78 -12.86
CA THR A 19 7.84 -5.56 -12.37
C THR A 19 7.90 -5.82 -10.87
N ILE A 20 8.23 -7.06 -10.47
CA ILE A 20 8.43 -7.41 -9.07
C ILE A 20 9.90 -7.67 -8.80
N LYS A 21 10.45 -6.92 -7.85
CA LYS A 21 11.82 -7.08 -7.37
C LYS A 21 11.85 -7.96 -6.12
N VAL A 22 12.65 -9.03 -6.14
CA VAL A 22 12.87 -9.88 -4.97
C VAL A 22 14.26 -9.62 -4.42
N THR A 23 14.35 -9.26 -3.14
CA THR A 23 15.61 -8.92 -2.45
C THR A 23 15.75 -9.73 -1.16
N GLY A 24 17.00 -10.06 -0.78
CA GLY A 24 17.34 -10.73 0.47
C GLY A 24 18.13 -9.80 1.39
N LYS A 25 17.87 -9.87 2.68
CA LYS A 25 18.66 -9.24 3.73
C LYS A 25 19.10 -10.34 4.70
N ASN A 26 20.39 -10.46 4.92
CA ASN A 26 21.01 -11.53 5.69
C ASN A 26 20.70 -12.96 5.19
N ILE A 27 20.35 -13.08 3.92
CA ILE A 27 20.07 -14.35 3.24
C ILE A 27 20.49 -14.26 1.78
N ASP A 28 21.14 -15.30 1.29
CA ASP A 28 21.39 -15.45 -0.14
C ASP A 28 20.14 -16.03 -0.82
N LEU A 29 19.62 -15.30 -1.78
CA LEU A 29 18.45 -15.71 -2.56
C LEU A 29 18.91 -16.53 -3.76
N GLY A 30 18.90 -17.86 -3.63
CA GLY A 30 19.05 -18.75 -4.76
C GLY A 30 17.95 -18.53 -5.81
N GLU A 31 18.24 -18.92 -7.06
CA GLU A 31 17.28 -18.79 -8.16
C GLU A 31 15.95 -19.49 -7.89
N SER A 32 15.99 -20.66 -7.22
CA SER A 32 14.79 -21.43 -6.86
C SER A 32 13.84 -20.67 -5.95
N LEU A 33 14.36 -19.99 -4.91
CA LEU A 33 13.54 -19.22 -3.98
C LEU A 33 12.98 -17.95 -4.64
N ARG A 34 13.79 -17.31 -5.50
CA ARG A 34 13.34 -16.15 -6.29
C ARG A 34 12.21 -16.53 -7.25
N ALA A 35 12.39 -17.61 -8.02
CA ALA A 35 11.39 -18.13 -8.95
C ALA A 35 10.10 -18.52 -8.20
N TYR A 36 10.24 -19.16 -7.04
CA TYR A 36 9.11 -19.52 -6.18
C TYR A 36 8.32 -18.30 -5.75
N ALA A 37 8.99 -17.26 -5.20
CA ALA A 37 8.34 -16.05 -4.74
C ALA A 37 7.58 -15.34 -5.89
N LEU A 38 8.20 -15.22 -7.07
CA LEU A 38 7.57 -14.62 -8.24
C LEU A 38 6.33 -15.40 -8.70
N ASN A 39 6.42 -16.73 -8.78
CA ASN A 39 5.29 -17.57 -9.19
C ASN A 39 4.12 -17.52 -8.18
N ARG A 40 4.43 -17.47 -6.88
CA ARG A 40 3.41 -17.33 -5.84
C ARG A 40 2.70 -15.97 -5.91
N VAL A 41 3.44 -14.88 -6.17
CA VAL A 41 2.85 -13.55 -6.36
C VAL A 41 1.97 -13.53 -7.60
N ASP A 42 2.44 -14.06 -8.72
CA ASP A 42 1.66 -14.15 -9.95
C ASP A 42 0.32 -14.86 -9.70
N THR A 43 0.36 -16.02 -9.06
CA THR A 43 -0.84 -16.77 -8.66
C THR A 43 -1.76 -15.98 -7.73
N ALA A 44 -1.19 -15.23 -6.77
CA ALA A 44 -1.96 -14.43 -5.82
C ALA A 44 -2.66 -13.24 -6.51
N LEU A 45 -2.01 -12.65 -7.51
CA LEU A 45 -2.46 -11.46 -8.22
C LEU A 45 -3.25 -11.77 -9.49
N ASP A 46 -3.20 -12.96 -10.03
CA ASP A 46 -3.87 -13.36 -11.27
C ASP A 46 -5.39 -13.05 -11.24
N LYS A 47 -6.02 -13.27 -10.11
CA LYS A 47 -7.45 -12.94 -9.88
C LYS A 47 -7.74 -11.43 -9.84
N PHE A 48 -6.71 -10.62 -9.81
CA PHE A 48 -6.77 -9.15 -9.78
C PHE A 48 -6.20 -8.52 -11.06
N SER A 49 -5.86 -9.37 -12.05
CA SER A 49 -5.22 -9.01 -13.30
C SER A 49 -6.06 -8.06 -14.16
N GLY A 50 -5.36 -7.21 -14.88
CA GLY A 50 -5.86 -6.21 -15.81
C GLY A 50 -5.08 -4.90 -15.76
N ARG A 51 -4.07 -4.77 -14.87
CA ARG A 51 -3.37 -3.49 -14.67
C ARG A 51 -1.90 -3.73 -14.31
N SER A 52 -1.03 -2.86 -14.82
CA SER A 52 0.40 -2.87 -14.49
C SER A 52 0.60 -2.92 -12.97
N LEU A 53 1.44 -3.84 -12.56
CA LEU A 53 1.76 -4.08 -11.16
C LEU A 53 3.26 -3.88 -10.99
N SER A 54 3.63 -3.08 -10.02
CA SER A 54 5.02 -3.01 -9.58
C SER A 54 5.09 -3.37 -8.10
N GLY A 55 6.19 -3.96 -7.67
CA GLY A 55 6.30 -4.33 -6.28
C GLY A 55 7.68 -4.81 -5.88
N GLN A 56 7.80 -5.03 -4.59
CA GLN A 56 9.01 -5.54 -3.99
C GLN A 56 8.65 -6.58 -2.93
N ILE A 57 9.42 -7.68 -2.95
CA ILE A 57 9.42 -8.69 -1.91
C ILE A 57 10.80 -8.67 -1.28
N SER A 58 10.89 -8.43 0.01
CA SER A 58 12.14 -8.54 0.76
C SER A 58 12.04 -9.69 1.76
N LEU A 59 13.02 -10.59 1.71
CA LEU A 59 13.19 -11.65 2.67
C LEU A 59 14.31 -11.31 3.63
N GLU A 60 14.08 -11.50 4.90
CA GLU A 60 15.08 -11.29 5.95
C GLU A 60 15.20 -12.52 6.81
N LYS A 61 16.46 -12.91 7.14
CA LYS A 61 16.74 -13.96 8.11
C LYS A 61 17.21 -13.32 9.40
N ASN A 62 16.50 -13.59 10.49
CA ASN A 62 16.82 -13.15 11.84
C ASN A 62 17.03 -14.35 12.78
N HIS A 63 17.33 -14.10 14.03
CA HIS A 63 17.46 -15.14 15.07
C HIS A 63 16.18 -15.97 15.25
N ASP A 64 15.01 -15.33 15.08
CA ASP A 64 13.70 -15.93 15.32
C ASP A 64 13.12 -16.63 14.09
N GLY A 65 13.85 -16.66 12.97
CA GLY A 65 13.41 -17.31 11.74
C GLY A 65 13.47 -16.41 10.51
N PHE A 66 12.60 -16.69 9.56
CA PHE A 66 12.51 -15.96 8.29
C PHE A 66 11.32 -15.03 8.26
N PHE A 67 11.54 -13.83 7.76
CA PHE A 67 10.54 -12.80 7.62
C PHE A 67 10.46 -12.34 6.16
N THR A 68 9.26 -12.23 5.65
CA THR A 68 8.98 -11.68 4.32
C THR A 68 8.14 -10.44 4.42
N HIS A 69 8.58 -9.37 3.79
CA HIS A 69 7.80 -8.16 3.57
C HIS A 69 7.46 -8.05 2.08
N CYS A 70 6.19 -7.94 1.77
CA CYS A 70 5.66 -7.80 0.42
C CYS A 70 4.96 -6.44 0.29
N SER A 71 5.38 -5.64 -0.68
CA SER A 71 4.78 -4.35 -1.03
C SER A 71 4.44 -4.35 -2.51
N ILE A 72 3.17 -4.23 -2.85
CA ILE A 72 2.65 -4.22 -4.22
C ILE A 72 1.92 -2.90 -4.48
N HIS A 73 2.33 -2.23 -5.54
CA HIS A 73 1.67 -1.04 -6.04
C HIS A 73 0.78 -1.39 -7.22
N LEU A 74 -0.51 -1.16 -7.06
CA LEU A 74 -1.51 -1.39 -8.09
C LEU A 74 -1.63 -0.15 -8.99
N SER A 75 -1.91 -0.33 -10.27
CA SER A 75 -2.14 0.79 -11.21
C SER A 75 -3.33 1.68 -10.82
N SER A 76 -4.22 1.20 -9.95
CA SER A 76 -5.26 2.03 -9.33
C SER A 76 -4.70 3.06 -8.33
N GLY A 77 -3.38 3.12 -8.14
CA GLY A 77 -2.73 3.97 -7.16
C GLY A 77 -2.82 3.44 -5.73
N LEU A 78 -3.25 2.22 -5.52
CA LEU A 78 -3.35 1.59 -4.20
C LEU A 78 -2.06 0.84 -3.88
N ASP A 79 -1.58 1.03 -2.65
CA ASP A 79 -0.48 0.27 -2.09
C ASP A 79 -1.02 -0.86 -1.21
N VAL A 80 -0.57 -2.09 -1.46
CA VAL A 80 -0.92 -3.25 -0.66
C VAL A 80 0.34 -3.79 -0.02
N GLN A 81 0.35 -3.85 1.30
CA GLN A 81 1.47 -4.37 2.05
C GLN A 81 1.06 -5.58 2.88
N SER A 82 1.99 -6.51 3.05
CA SER A 82 1.81 -7.64 3.94
C SER A 82 3.17 -8.12 4.46
N THR A 83 3.15 -8.70 5.64
CA THR A 83 4.30 -9.33 6.26
C THR A 83 3.99 -10.78 6.58
N GLY A 84 4.98 -11.64 6.48
CA GLY A 84 4.88 -13.05 6.85
C GLY A 84 6.10 -13.50 7.63
N SER A 85 5.93 -14.48 8.50
CA SER A 85 7.01 -15.13 9.23
C SER A 85 6.89 -16.64 9.07
N GLY A 86 8.02 -17.34 9.10
CA GLY A 86 8.07 -18.78 8.98
C GLY A 86 9.36 -19.36 9.54
N ALA A 87 9.36 -20.66 9.80
CA ALA A 87 10.56 -21.41 10.21
C ALA A 87 11.58 -21.53 9.05
N ASP A 88 11.10 -21.42 7.81
CA ASP A 88 11.91 -21.41 6.59
C ASP A 88 11.49 -20.26 5.67
N ALA A 89 12.31 -20.00 4.64
CA ALA A 89 12.11 -18.92 3.71
C ALA A 89 10.83 -19.07 2.87
N TYR A 90 10.52 -20.29 2.43
CA TYR A 90 9.32 -20.57 1.63
C TYR A 90 8.04 -20.35 2.44
N GLY A 91 8.00 -20.86 3.67
CA GLY A 91 6.87 -20.66 4.59
C GLY A 91 6.63 -19.20 4.95
N SER A 92 7.69 -18.39 5.07
CA SER A 92 7.56 -16.96 5.30
C SER A 92 6.95 -16.22 4.09
N VAL A 93 7.34 -16.59 2.86
CA VAL A 93 6.74 -16.08 1.62
C VAL A 93 5.26 -16.46 1.52
N ASP A 94 4.92 -17.73 1.76
CA ASP A 94 3.52 -18.17 1.74
C ASP A 94 2.66 -17.42 2.76
N SER A 95 3.14 -17.29 3.99
CA SER A 95 2.44 -16.54 5.04
C SER A 95 2.17 -15.07 4.65
N ALA A 96 3.16 -14.40 4.04
CA ALA A 96 3.00 -13.03 3.56
C ALA A 96 1.95 -12.94 2.43
N LEU A 97 2.02 -13.83 1.45
CA LEU A 97 1.14 -13.81 0.28
C LEU A 97 -0.30 -14.24 0.62
N GLU A 98 -0.51 -15.18 1.53
CA GLU A 98 -1.85 -15.51 2.04
C GLU A 98 -2.52 -14.32 2.72
N ARG A 99 -1.78 -13.54 3.51
CA ARG A 99 -2.29 -12.30 4.12
C ARG A 99 -2.62 -11.27 3.06
N LEU A 100 -1.77 -11.10 2.05
CA LEU A 100 -2.00 -10.21 0.90
C LEU A 100 -3.27 -10.60 0.14
N GLU A 101 -3.44 -11.88 -0.22
CA GLU A 101 -4.65 -12.39 -0.89
C GLU A 101 -5.91 -12.12 -0.06
N LYS A 102 -5.85 -12.35 1.25
CA LYS A 102 -6.97 -12.12 2.18
C LYS A 102 -7.39 -10.64 2.22
N ARG A 103 -6.42 -9.71 2.22
CA ARG A 103 -6.67 -8.27 2.16
C ARG A 103 -7.29 -7.87 0.82
N LEU A 104 -6.70 -8.30 -0.30
CA LEU A 104 -7.21 -8.03 -1.65
C LEU A 104 -8.62 -8.59 -1.85
N ARG A 105 -8.91 -9.80 -1.36
CA ARG A 105 -10.25 -10.40 -1.42
C ARG A 105 -11.27 -9.56 -0.65
N ARG A 106 -10.91 -9.05 0.54
CA ARG A 106 -11.75 -8.16 1.34
C ARG A 106 -12.03 -6.85 0.59
N TYR A 107 -10.99 -6.28 -0.01
CA TYR A 107 -11.09 -5.09 -0.85
C TYR A 107 -12.05 -5.29 -2.03
N LYS A 108 -11.86 -6.33 -2.83
CA LYS A 108 -12.72 -6.66 -3.97
C LYS A 108 -14.19 -6.86 -3.57
N ARG A 109 -14.43 -7.47 -2.41
CA ARG A 109 -15.79 -7.65 -1.89
C ARG A 109 -16.43 -6.31 -1.52
N ARG A 110 -15.71 -5.40 -0.87
CA ARG A 110 -16.22 -4.06 -0.52
C ARG A 110 -16.51 -3.22 -1.77
N LEU A 111 -15.64 -3.24 -2.78
CA LEU A 111 -15.90 -2.58 -4.05
C LEU A 111 -17.21 -3.05 -4.70
N LYS A 112 -17.51 -4.34 -4.63
CA LYS A 112 -18.76 -4.89 -5.15
C LYS A 112 -19.98 -4.49 -4.32
N SER A 113 -19.85 -4.35 -3.00
CA SER A 113 -20.96 -4.00 -2.09
C SER A 113 -21.29 -2.51 -2.10
N HIS A 114 -20.36 -1.65 -2.46
CA HIS A 114 -20.57 -0.20 -2.53
C HIS A 114 -20.97 0.29 -3.93
N GLY A 115 -21.42 -0.61 -4.79
CA GLY A 115 -22.02 -0.40 -6.11
C GLY A 115 -21.66 0.92 -6.80
N GLN A 116 -20.73 0.91 -7.77
CA GLN A 116 -20.59 1.97 -8.81
C GLN A 116 -20.14 3.38 -8.35
N GLY A 117 -19.26 3.50 -7.38
CA GLY A 117 -18.74 4.82 -6.99
C GLY A 117 -17.22 4.97 -7.06
N VAL A 118 -16.49 3.89 -7.30
CA VAL A 118 -15.04 3.98 -7.55
C VAL A 118 -14.80 3.76 -9.04
N ASP A 119 -15.31 4.69 -9.82
CA ASP A 119 -14.75 4.94 -11.13
C ASP A 119 -13.28 5.31 -10.90
N GLY A 120 -12.34 4.59 -11.54
CA GLY A 120 -10.91 4.84 -11.42
C GLY A 120 -10.47 6.20 -11.97
N SER A 121 -11.41 7.10 -12.14
CA SER A 121 -11.33 8.51 -12.51
C SER A 121 -11.66 9.44 -11.32
N ALA A 122 -11.70 8.97 -10.07
CA ALA A 122 -11.61 9.89 -8.94
C ALA A 122 -10.34 10.70 -9.17
N GLN A 123 -10.53 11.85 -9.82
CA GLN A 123 -9.49 12.81 -10.12
C GLN A 123 -8.73 13.01 -8.83
N LEU A 124 -7.51 12.49 -8.85
CA LEU A 124 -6.59 12.50 -7.73
C LEU A 124 -6.25 13.96 -7.45
N TYR A 125 -7.08 14.64 -6.69
CA TYR A 125 -6.65 15.83 -5.99
C TYR A 125 -5.65 15.37 -4.95
N GLU A 126 -4.42 15.15 -5.41
CA GLU A 126 -3.29 14.90 -4.54
C GLU A 126 -2.73 16.24 -4.11
N SER A 127 -2.67 16.47 -2.82
CA SER A 127 -1.87 17.54 -2.26
C SER A 127 -0.49 16.98 -1.98
N ALA A 128 0.54 17.62 -2.52
CA ALA A 128 1.91 17.32 -2.15
C ALA A 128 2.15 17.74 -0.69
N GLY A 129 2.84 16.92 0.06
CA GLY A 129 3.30 17.16 1.42
C GLY A 129 4.72 16.64 1.58
N ILE A 130 5.28 16.84 2.76
CA ILE A 130 6.57 16.28 3.16
C ILE A 130 6.33 15.48 4.44
N ASP A 131 6.84 14.26 4.46
CA ASP A 131 6.92 13.41 5.64
C ASP A 131 8.31 13.57 6.24
N TYR A 132 8.39 14.09 7.46
CA TYR A 132 9.63 14.29 8.19
C TYR A 132 9.85 13.13 9.16
N VAL A 133 10.99 12.50 9.07
CA VAL A 133 11.44 11.53 10.08
C VAL A 133 12.30 12.25 11.11
N ILE A 134 11.86 12.19 12.35
CA ILE A 134 12.50 12.86 13.49
C ILE A 134 13.20 11.82 14.34
N ASP A 135 14.38 12.14 14.88
CA ASP A 135 15.09 11.29 15.80
C ASP A 135 14.31 11.21 17.13
N ALA A 136 13.87 10.00 17.49
CA ALA A 136 13.05 9.79 18.67
C ALA A 136 13.83 9.97 19.99
N GLU A 137 15.12 9.66 20.00
CA GLU A 137 15.98 9.80 21.19
C GLU A 137 16.21 11.29 21.48
N GLN A 138 16.55 12.07 20.46
CA GLN A 138 16.72 13.51 20.59
C GLN A 138 15.39 14.25 20.83
N ALA A 139 14.27 13.72 20.32
CA ALA A 139 12.96 14.28 20.60
C ALA A 139 12.54 14.12 22.06
N ALA A 140 12.96 13.04 22.73
CA ALA A 140 12.72 12.83 24.15
C ALA A 140 13.56 13.78 25.03
N ASP A 141 14.79 14.08 24.62
CA ASP A 141 15.69 15.00 25.32
C ASP A 141 15.29 16.48 25.10
N ALA A 142 14.71 16.81 23.94
CA ALA A 142 14.24 18.16 23.63
C ALA A 142 13.07 18.64 24.50
N VAL A 143 12.37 17.74 25.19
CA VAL A 143 11.32 18.07 26.17
C VAL A 143 11.89 18.78 27.40
N SER A 144 13.19 18.65 27.66
CA SER A 144 13.89 19.24 28.80
C SER A 144 14.85 20.39 28.47
N GLY A 145 14.94 20.81 27.19
CA GLY A 145 15.89 21.85 26.76
C GLY A 145 15.51 22.57 25.48
N GLU A 146 16.06 23.73 25.25
CA GLU A 146 15.89 24.58 24.07
C GLU A 146 16.47 23.89 22.82
N GLY A 147 15.70 23.05 22.12
CA GLY A 147 16.11 22.47 20.85
C GLY A 147 14.96 21.82 20.10
N ALA A 148 14.80 22.13 18.82
CA ALA A 148 13.91 21.38 17.97
C ALA A 148 14.55 19.99 17.68
N PRO A 149 13.76 18.89 17.67
CA PRO A 149 14.29 17.58 17.36
C PRO A 149 14.89 17.54 15.96
N ALA A 150 16.01 16.83 15.78
CA ALA A 150 16.67 16.75 14.50
C ALA A 150 15.84 15.98 13.49
N VAL A 151 15.64 16.57 12.30
CA VAL A 151 15.05 15.89 11.14
C VAL A 151 16.13 15.03 10.50
N ILE A 152 15.99 13.71 10.54
CA ILE A 152 16.96 12.75 9.98
C ILE A 152 16.62 12.30 8.56
N ALA A 153 15.39 12.48 8.11
CA ALA A 153 14.99 12.22 6.72
C ALA A 153 13.76 13.04 6.33
N GLU A 154 13.68 13.36 5.04
CA GLU A 154 12.53 13.97 4.41
C GLU A 154 12.07 13.09 3.24
N ARG A 155 10.75 12.85 3.14
CA ARG A 155 10.16 12.06 2.09
C ARG A 155 8.97 12.80 1.47
N PRO A 156 8.79 12.76 0.15
CA PRO A 156 7.58 13.29 -0.46
C PRO A 156 6.37 12.49 0.04
N ALA A 157 5.40 13.17 0.60
CA ALA A 157 4.12 12.60 1.01
C ALA A 157 3.02 13.03 0.03
N ARG A 158 2.02 12.17 -0.15
CA ARG A 158 0.85 12.44 -0.98
C ARG A 158 -0.42 12.30 -0.16
N VAL A 159 -1.13 13.41 0.00
CA VAL A 159 -2.42 13.42 0.68
C VAL A 159 -3.52 13.35 -0.37
N ARG A 160 -4.19 12.21 -0.46
CA ARG A 160 -5.22 11.92 -1.47
C ARG A 160 -6.61 12.35 -0.98
N ALA A 161 -7.46 12.80 -1.92
CA ALA A 161 -8.86 13.02 -1.64
C ALA A 161 -9.64 11.70 -1.74
N MET A 162 -10.36 11.34 -0.68
CA MET A 162 -11.16 10.12 -0.63
C MET A 162 -12.24 10.19 0.44
N SER A 163 -13.19 9.26 0.43
CA SER A 163 -14.16 9.11 1.52
C SER A 163 -13.51 8.50 2.77
N VAL A 164 -14.12 8.67 3.93
CA VAL A 164 -13.67 8.03 5.18
C VAL A 164 -13.62 6.50 5.04
N SER A 165 -14.60 5.91 4.35
CA SER A 165 -14.65 4.46 4.09
C SER A 165 -13.47 3.98 3.26
N ASP A 166 -13.09 4.76 2.22
CA ASP A 166 -11.95 4.43 1.37
C ASP A 166 -10.64 4.63 2.11
N ALA A 167 -10.55 5.65 2.97
CA ALA A 167 -9.37 5.89 3.81
C ALA A 167 -9.12 4.73 4.80
N VAL A 168 -10.17 4.24 5.45
CA VAL A 168 -10.08 3.06 6.32
C VAL A 168 -9.61 1.84 5.53
N MET A 169 -10.14 1.66 4.32
CA MET A 169 -9.77 0.54 3.46
C MET A 169 -8.34 0.66 2.97
N GLN A 170 -7.90 1.86 2.57
CA GLN A 170 -6.52 2.13 2.16
C GLN A 170 -5.53 1.86 3.31
N MET A 171 -5.85 2.33 4.52
CA MET A 171 -5.06 2.07 5.72
C MET A 171 -4.92 0.56 6.00
N ASP A 172 -6.01 -0.21 5.83
CA ASP A 172 -5.99 -1.68 6.01
C ASP A 172 -5.14 -2.38 4.93
N LEU A 173 -5.24 -1.95 3.68
CA LEU A 173 -4.45 -2.49 2.57
C LEU A 173 -2.95 -2.20 2.72
N ALA A 174 -2.61 -0.97 3.09
CA ALA A 174 -1.23 -0.54 3.27
C ALA A 174 -0.61 -0.98 4.60
N ASP A 175 -1.36 -1.73 5.43
CA ASP A 175 -0.94 -2.18 6.77
C ASP A 175 -0.46 -1.04 7.68
N GLN A 176 -1.02 0.15 7.51
CA GLN A 176 -0.66 1.33 8.26
C GLN A 176 -1.44 1.42 9.56
N THR A 177 -0.84 2.08 10.54
CA THR A 177 -1.49 2.36 11.83
C THR A 177 -2.38 3.59 11.78
N PHE A 178 -2.10 4.51 10.87
CA PHE A 178 -2.89 5.71 10.60
C PHE A 178 -2.80 6.11 9.11
N LEU A 179 -3.75 6.91 8.66
CA LEU A 179 -3.75 7.51 7.33
C LEU A 179 -4.29 8.92 7.40
N VAL A 180 -3.53 9.88 6.86
CA VAL A 180 -3.95 11.26 6.65
C VAL A 180 -4.51 11.38 5.24
N PHE A 181 -5.69 11.96 5.10
CA PHE A 181 -6.37 12.11 3.80
C PHE A 181 -7.17 13.40 3.74
N ARG A 182 -7.52 13.82 2.55
CA ARG A 182 -8.46 14.91 2.32
C ARG A 182 -9.87 14.33 2.18
N ASN A 183 -10.79 14.77 3.03
CA ASN A 183 -12.16 14.27 2.96
C ASN A 183 -12.85 14.80 1.69
N ALA A 184 -13.34 13.89 0.86
CA ALA A 184 -14.00 14.22 -0.41
C ALA A 184 -15.31 15.01 -0.22
N SER A 185 -15.93 14.94 0.95
CA SER A 185 -17.20 15.65 1.25
C SER A 185 -17.03 17.14 1.43
N HIS A 186 -15.94 17.58 2.08
CA HIS A 186 -15.74 18.98 2.46
C HIS A 186 -14.33 19.52 2.20
N GLY A 187 -13.41 18.68 1.65
CA GLY A 187 -12.06 19.09 1.30
C GLY A 187 -11.10 19.30 2.46
N GLY A 188 -11.52 19.14 3.71
CA GLY A 188 -10.69 19.26 4.91
C GLY A 188 -9.76 18.06 5.11
N ILE A 189 -8.67 18.26 5.85
CA ILE A 189 -7.75 17.18 6.23
C ILE A 189 -8.38 16.36 7.35
N ASN A 190 -8.40 15.04 7.19
CA ASN A 190 -8.92 14.08 8.16
C ASN A 190 -7.88 13.00 8.43
N VAL A 191 -8.01 12.31 9.56
CA VAL A 191 -7.13 11.21 9.96
C VAL A 191 -7.98 10.02 10.37
N VAL A 192 -7.66 8.84 9.85
CA VAL A 192 -8.13 7.55 10.39
C VAL A 192 -6.97 6.82 11.03
N TYR A 193 -7.20 6.09 12.12
CA TYR A 193 -6.16 5.39 12.86
C TYR A 193 -6.68 4.13 13.55
N ARG A 194 -5.78 3.17 13.77
CA ARG A 194 -6.08 1.95 14.54
C ARG A 194 -6.01 2.25 16.03
N ARG A 195 -7.08 1.91 16.73
CA ARG A 195 -7.12 1.99 18.19
C ARG A 195 -6.59 0.70 18.82
N PRO A 196 -6.05 0.77 20.04
CA PRO A 196 -5.59 -0.44 20.77
C PRO A 196 -6.71 -1.45 21.02
N ASP A 197 -7.96 -1.01 21.09
CA ASP A 197 -9.15 -1.85 21.27
C ASP A 197 -9.61 -2.58 20.00
N GLY A 198 -8.86 -2.44 18.89
CA GLY A 198 -9.16 -3.05 17.59
C GLY A 198 -10.15 -2.27 16.73
N ASN A 199 -10.73 -1.21 17.23
CA ASN A 199 -11.59 -0.31 16.48
C ASN A 199 -10.78 0.68 15.64
N ILE A 200 -11.48 1.39 14.73
CA ILE A 200 -10.90 2.48 13.94
C ILE A 200 -11.37 3.81 14.53
N GLY A 201 -10.42 4.68 14.84
CA GLY A 201 -10.69 6.08 15.18
C GLY A 201 -10.69 6.95 13.92
N TRP A 202 -11.51 7.97 13.95
CA TRP A 202 -11.57 9.00 12.91
C TRP A 202 -11.54 10.38 13.56
N ILE A 203 -10.64 11.24 13.08
CA ILE A 203 -10.50 12.63 13.51
C ILE A 203 -10.87 13.52 12.32
N ASP A 204 -11.85 14.38 12.52
CA ASP A 204 -12.23 15.43 11.60
C ASP A 204 -12.02 16.80 12.28
N PRO A 205 -10.94 17.54 11.94
CA PRO A 205 -10.68 18.83 12.55
C PRO A 205 -11.70 19.93 12.18
N SER A 206 -12.46 19.72 11.09
CA SER A 206 -13.54 20.66 10.69
C SER A 206 -14.87 20.35 11.37
N GLY A 207 -14.99 19.18 12.01
CA GLY A 207 -16.17 18.83 12.81
C GLY A 207 -16.28 19.70 14.06
N THR A 208 -17.42 20.32 14.26
CA THR A 208 -17.71 20.99 15.53
C THR A 208 -18.15 19.95 16.57
N ALA A 209 -17.80 20.15 17.84
CA ALA A 209 -18.21 19.24 18.93
C ALA A 209 -19.75 19.08 19.05
N ALA A 210 -20.51 19.93 18.36
CA ALA A 210 -21.97 19.87 18.27
C ALA A 210 -22.50 18.70 17.40
N ASP A 211 -21.66 18.15 16.51
CA ASP A 211 -22.02 17.03 15.60
C ASP A 211 -21.70 15.65 16.21
N ALA A 212 -21.03 15.60 17.34
CA ALA A 212 -20.78 14.37 18.09
C ALA A 212 -22.06 13.92 18.81
N LYS A 213 -22.92 13.19 18.10
CA LYS A 213 -24.05 12.50 18.71
C LYS A 213 -23.52 11.31 19.53
N PRO A 214 -23.95 11.13 20.80
CA PRO A 214 -23.52 10.03 21.68
C PRO A 214 -23.89 8.67 21.12
#